data_65977dd7bad41b849568b69ff050abe6
#
_entry.id   65977dd7bad41b849568b69ff050abe6
#
_cell.length_a   1.000
_cell.length_b   1.000
_cell.length_c   1.000
_cell.angle_alpha   90.00
_cell.angle_beta   90.00
_cell.angle_gamma   90.00
#
_symmetry.space_group_name_H-M   'P 1'
#
loop_
_entity.id
_entity.type
_entity.pdbx_description
1 polymer ?
#
loop_
_entity_poly.entity_id
_entity_poly.type
_entity_poly.pdbx_seq_one_letter_code
_entity_poly.pdbx_strand_id
1 'polypeptide(L)'
;MKMMALALPLLLTLPVAAQSVPPSGTDPWKALTFLEGTWEAKATGSAGVVAMGTYTFRTELGNHILARHSTNGAGCKGPATFDCDHGDLLYVFQDVPGQPLKAVYFDNEGHVIHYDVSTPDATTALFLSDSSQPGPQFRLLYELKGATMSGKFQMRMPGQSDWKSYLEWSGAKRPQN
;
A
#
# COMPACT_ATOMS: atom_id res chain seq x y z
N MET A 1 -72.84 -14.38 8.43
CA MET A 1 -71.99 -13.29 7.90
C MET A 1 -70.56 -13.52 8.33
N LYS A 2 -69.68 -13.97 7.41
CA LYS A 2 -68.26 -14.18 7.66
C LYS A 2 -67.51 -12.94 7.10
N MET A 3 -66.90 -12.19 7.99
CA MET A 3 -65.99 -11.07 7.61
C MET A 3 -64.65 -11.66 7.20
N MET A 4 -64.25 -11.43 5.97
CA MET A 4 -62.95 -11.79 5.41
C MET A 4 -62.04 -10.58 5.59
N ALA A 5 -61.04 -10.72 6.46
CA ALA A 5 -60.03 -9.69 6.65
C ALA A 5 -58.95 -9.79 5.55
N LEU A 6 -58.83 -8.73 4.78
CA LEU A 6 -57.84 -8.58 3.73
C LEU A 6 -56.52 -8.09 4.38
N ALA A 7 -55.48 -8.94 4.42
CA ALA A 7 -54.16 -8.55 4.87
C ALA A 7 -53.37 -7.94 3.69
N LEU A 8 -52.99 -6.68 3.81
CA LEU A 8 -52.18 -5.95 2.84
C LEU A 8 -50.70 -6.20 3.15
N PRO A 9 -49.87 -6.71 2.22
CA PRO A 9 -48.43 -6.87 2.49
C PRO A 9 -47.72 -5.53 2.43
N LEU A 10 -47.04 -5.19 3.50
CA LEU A 10 -46.17 -4.02 3.62
C LEU A 10 -44.81 -4.32 2.92
N LEU A 11 -44.60 -3.74 1.73
CA LEU A 11 -43.34 -3.78 1.02
C LEU A 11 -42.31 -2.88 1.71
N LEU A 12 -41.38 -3.47 2.45
CA LEU A 12 -40.18 -2.77 2.95
C LEU A 12 -39.21 -2.53 1.81
N THR A 13 -39.07 -1.30 1.36
CA THR A 13 -37.99 -0.87 0.47
C THR A 13 -36.73 -0.61 1.29
N LEU A 14 -35.73 -1.49 1.16
CA LEU A 14 -34.40 -1.24 1.72
C LEU A 14 -33.70 -0.16 0.90
N PRO A 15 -33.06 0.83 1.54
CA PRO A 15 -32.25 1.80 0.82
C PRO A 15 -31.01 1.08 0.24
N VAL A 16 -30.88 1.11 -1.08
CA VAL A 16 -29.63 0.75 -1.76
C VAL A 16 -28.61 1.85 -1.42
N ALA A 17 -27.62 1.50 -0.61
CA ALA A 17 -26.48 2.38 -0.39
C ALA A 17 -25.79 2.59 -1.75
N ALA A 18 -25.87 3.81 -2.26
CA ALA A 18 -25.13 4.21 -3.44
C ALA A 18 -23.65 4.09 -3.14
N GLN A 19 -22.98 3.12 -3.74
CA GLN A 19 -21.52 3.07 -3.76
C GLN A 19 -21.07 4.30 -4.53
N SER A 20 -20.31 5.17 -3.86
CA SER A 20 -19.68 6.33 -4.47
C SER A 20 -18.67 5.81 -5.50
N VAL A 21 -19.05 5.82 -6.77
CA VAL A 21 -18.11 5.64 -7.88
C VAL A 21 -17.11 6.80 -7.78
N PRO A 22 -15.80 6.54 -7.69
CA PRO A 22 -14.82 7.62 -7.71
C PRO A 22 -15.00 8.43 -8.98
N PRO A 23 -14.75 9.76 -8.96
CA PRO A 23 -14.95 10.62 -10.10
C PRO A 23 -14.15 10.09 -11.29
N SER A 24 -14.85 9.74 -12.36
CA SER A 24 -14.28 9.34 -13.64
C SER A 24 -13.43 10.49 -14.17
N GLY A 25 -12.10 10.33 -14.24
CA GLY A 25 -11.30 11.28 -14.98
C GLY A 25 -9.84 11.51 -14.58
N THR A 26 -9.38 11.04 -13.45
CA THR A 26 -7.95 11.15 -13.14
C THR A 26 -7.25 9.83 -13.48
N ASP A 27 -6.27 9.90 -14.37
CA ASP A 27 -5.37 8.80 -14.64
C ASP A 27 -4.73 8.33 -13.30
N PRO A 28 -5.01 7.10 -12.83
CA PRO A 28 -4.53 6.64 -11.53
C PRO A 28 -3.01 6.56 -11.48
N TRP A 29 -2.34 6.43 -12.62
CA TRP A 29 -0.89 6.46 -12.73
C TRP A 29 -0.33 7.84 -12.40
N LYS A 30 -1.01 8.90 -12.86
CA LYS A 30 -0.62 10.28 -12.57
C LYS A 30 -0.58 10.56 -11.06
N ALA A 31 -1.47 9.95 -10.31
CA ALA A 31 -1.52 10.11 -8.85
C ALA A 31 -0.32 9.47 -8.13
N LEU A 32 0.42 8.55 -8.79
CA LEU A 32 1.61 7.89 -8.23
C LEU A 32 2.95 8.50 -8.70
N THR A 33 2.94 9.50 -9.58
CA THR A 33 4.19 10.08 -10.13
C THR A 33 5.11 10.68 -9.07
N PHE A 34 4.58 11.09 -7.91
CA PHE A 34 5.39 11.59 -6.81
C PHE A 34 6.31 10.53 -6.20
N LEU A 35 6.02 9.24 -6.39
CA LEU A 35 6.87 8.13 -5.96
C LEU A 35 8.13 7.98 -6.81
N GLU A 36 8.06 8.35 -8.11
CA GLU A 36 9.13 8.06 -9.07
C GLU A 36 10.48 8.66 -8.68
N GLY A 37 11.54 7.90 -8.96
CA GLY A 37 12.92 8.25 -8.70
C GLY A 37 13.57 7.38 -7.63
N THR A 38 14.82 7.68 -7.34
CA THR A 38 15.61 6.98 -6.32
C THR A 38 15.59 7.76 -5.01
N TRP A 39 15.25 7.09 -3.94
CA TRP A 39 15.13 7.64 -2.61
C TRP A 39 16.15 6.99 -1.69
N GLU A 40 16.85 7.79 -0.91
CA GLU A 40 17.57 7.28 0.26
C GLU A 40 16.58 7.04 1.38
N ALA A 41 16.80 5.98 2.15
CA ALA A 41 15.98 5.69 3.31
C ALA A 41 16.83 5.41 4.54
N LYS A 42 16.44 6.05 5.63
CA LYS A 42 16.90 5.69 6.98
C LYS A 42 15.70 5.17 7.73
N ALA A 43 15.76 3.92 8.13
CA ALA A 43 14.73 3.28 8.92
C ALA A 43 15.18 3.20 10.37
N THR A 44 14.24 3.50 11.27
CA THR A 44 14.36 3.17 12.68
C THR A 44 13.24 2.18 13.00
N GLY A 45 13.61 0.94 13.28
CA GLY A 45 12.66 -0.10 13.69
C GLY A 45 12.53 -0.15 15.21
N SER A 46 11.50 -0.86 15.68
CA SER A 46 11.43 -1.31 17.06
C SER A 46 12.68 -2.18 17.37
N ALA A 47 13.20 -2.09 18.60
CA ALA A 47 14.36 -2.85 19.06
C ALA A 47 15.75 -2.44 18.50
N GLY A 48 15.95 -1.16 18.17
CA GLY A 48 17.28 -0.64 17.85
C GLY A 48 17.77 -0.97 16.44
N VAL A 49 16.87 -1.37 15.55
CA VAL A 49 17.19 -1.53 14.14
C VAL A 49 17.51 -0.18 13.51
N VAL A 50 18.65 -0.08 12.87
CA VAL A 50 19.03 1.02 11.99
C VAL A 50 19.27 0.42 10.61
N ALA A 51 18.34 0.62 9.69
CA ALA A 51 18.52 0.24 8.32
C ALA A 51 18.79 1.49 7.47
N MET A 52 19.81 1.42 6.64
CA MET A 52 20.09 2.43 5.62
C MET A 52 20.03 1.73 4.28
N GLY A 53 19.26 2.28 3.37
CA GLY A 53 19.09 1.68 2.07
C GLY A 53 18.68 2.69 1.02
N THR A 54 18.38 2.18 -0.14
CA THR A 54 17.77 2.93 -1.24
C THR A 54 16.62 2.14 -1.82
N TYR A 55 15.63 2.85 -2.31
CA TYR A 55 14.59 2.28 -3.15
C TYR A 55 14.35 3.17 -4.36
N THR A 56 14.06 2.55 -5.47
CA THR A 56 13.81 3.24 -6.73
C THR A 56 12.46 2.85 -7.27
N PHE A 57 11.61 3.84 -7.46
CA PHE A 57 10.38 3.69 -8.25
C PHE A 57 10.63 4.15 -9.68
N ARG A 58 10.26 3.32 -10.64
CA ARG A 58 10.33 3.63 -12.06
C ARG A 58 9.20 2.95 -12.83
N THR A 59 8.74 3.59 -13.88
CA THR A 59 7.82 2.95 -14.81
C THR A 59 8.55 1.96 -15.70
N GLU A 60 7.91 0.83 -15.99
CA GLU A 60 8.44 -0.25 -16.83
C GLU A 60 7.38 -0.69 -17.85
N LEU A 61 7.79 -1.51 -18.83
CA LEU A 61 6.93 -2.10 -19.85
C LEU A 61 6.03 -1.08 -20.55
N GLY A 62 6.64 0.04 -21.03
CA GLY A 62 5.89 1.09 -21.73
C GLY A 62 4.90 1.84 -20.81
N ASN A 63 5.24 2.04 -19.56
CA ASN A 63 4.44 2.69 -18.52
C ASN A 63 3.19 1.90 -18.07
N HIS A 64 3.19 0.59 -18.26
CA HIS A 64 2.11 -0.27 -17.78
C HIS A 64 2.31 -0.79 -16.36
N ILE A 65 3.51 -0.63 -15.82
CA ILE A 65 3.88 -1.06 -14.47
C ILE A 65 4.70 0.05 -13.81
N LEU A 66 4.44 0.33 -12.53
CA LEU A 66 5.35 1.07 -11.67
C LEU A 66 6.07 0.07 -10.77
N ALA A 67 7.37 -0.09 -10.97
CA ALA A 67 8.18 -1.02 -10.22
C ALA A 67 8.98 -0.31 -9.12
N ARG A 68 9.00 -0.86 -7.91
CA ARG A 68 9.93 -0.48 -6.85
C ARG A 68 10.94 -1.59 -6.64
N HIS A 69 12.20 -1.21 -6.63
CA HIS A 69 13.32 -2.07 -6.23
C HIS A 69 13.96 -1.45 -4.99
N SER A 70 14.07 -2.20 -3.91
CA SER A 70 14.76 -1.74 -2.71
C SER A 70 15.88 -2.68 -2.29
N THR A 71 16.93 -2.08 -1.73
CA THR A 71 18.08 -2.78 -1.19
C THR A 71 18.59 -2.07 0.05
N ASN A 72 18.98 -2.84 1.06
CA ASN A 72 19.72 -2.28 2.18
C ASN A 72 21.13 -1.89 1.74
N GLY A 73 21.62 -0.81 2.30
CA GLY A 73 22.99 -0.31 2.06
C GLY A 73 23.96 -0.68 3.17
N ALA A 74 25.21 -0.35 2.95
CA ALA A 74 26.22 -0.43 3.99
C ALA A 74 25.82 0.43 5.19
N GLY A 75 25.85 -0.14 6.40
CA GLY A 75 25.47 0.54 7.64
C GLY A 75 24.16 0.05 8.27
N CYS A 76 23.50 -0.91 7.66
CA CYS A 76 22.44 -1.64 8.32
C CYS A 76 22.95 -2.31 9.59
N LYS A 77 22.21 -2.19 10.68
CA LYS A 77 22.47 -2.83 11.97
C LYS A 77 21.16 -3.22 12.62
N GLY A 78 21.12 -4.37 13.23
CA GLY A 78 19.93 -4.85 13.93
C GLY A 78 20.26 -6.05 14.81
N PRO A 79 19.29 -6.57 15.58
CA PRO A 79 19.42 -7.85 16.25
C PRO A 79 19.64 -8.97 15.21
N ALA A 80 20.13 -10.13 15.66
CA ALA A 80 20.42 -11.27 14.78
C ALA A 80 19.21 -11.79 13.97
N THR A 81 18.00 -11.43 14.37
CA THR A 81 16.75 -11.76 13.67
C THR A 81 16.35 -10.73 12.60
N PHE A 82 17.11 -9.65 12.44
CA PHE A 82 16.87 -8.63 11.42
C PHE A 82 17.80 -8.88 10.23
N ASP A 83 17.21 -9.14 9.07
CA ASP A 83 17.98 -9.36 7.84
C ASP A 83 18.47 -8.03 7.26
N CYS A 84 19.78 -7.80 7.35
CA CYS A 84 20.42 -6.65 6.73
C CYS A 84 20.68 -6.83 5.23
N ASP A 85 20.55 -8.04 4.70
CA ASP A 85 20.63 -8.33 3.26
C ASP A 85 19.24 -8.31 2.59
N HIS A 86 18.23 -7.80 3.33
CA HIS A 86 16.86 -7.69 2.84
C HIS A 86 16.80 -6.90 1.54
N GLY A 87 16.20 -7.53 0.54
CA GLY A 87 15.89 -6.91 -0.74
C GLY A 87 14.45 -7.21 -1.13
N ASP A 88 13.77 -6.23 -1.68
CA ASP A 88 12.38 -6.39 -2.05
C ASP A 88 12.01 -5.72 -3.37
N LEU A 89 10.91 -6.20 -3.94
CA LEU A 89 10.29 -5.73 -5.16
C LEU A 89 8.82 -5.42 -4.87
N LEU A 90 8.32 -4.33 -5.43
CA LEU A 90 6.89 -4.02 -5.45
C LEU A 90 6.50 -3.62 -6.87
N TYR A 91 5.53 -4.32 -7.44
CA TYR A 91 4.99 -4.01 -8.77
C TYR A 91 3.56 -3.50 -8.62
N VAL A 92 3.31 -2.29 -9.11
CA VAL A 92 1.97 -1.72 -9.22
C VAL A 92 1.48 -1.90 -10.66
N PHE A 93 0.25 -2.35 -10.83
CA PHE A 93 -0.33 -2.69 -12.13
C PHE A 93 -1.85 -2.53 -12.13
N GLN A 94 -2.45 -2.64 -13.30
CA GLN A 94 -3.89 -2.82 -13.49
C GLN A 94 -4.14 -4.19 -14.11
N ASP A 95 -5.05 -4.98 -13.56
CA ASP A 95 -5.46 -6.25 -14.18
C ASP A 95 -6.10 -6.01 -15.56
N VAL A 96 -6.86 -4.94 -15.65
CA VAL A 96 -7.50 -4.47 -16.89
C VAL A 96 -7.38 -2.95 -16.94
N PRO A 97 -7.06 -2.36 -18.09
CA PRO A 97 -7.00 -0.91 -18.26
C PRO A 97 -8.24 -0.20 -17.72
N GLY A 98 -8.05 0.87 -16.94
CA GLY A 98 -9.12 1.65 -16.33
C GLY A 98 -9.69 1.09 -15.03
N GLN A 99 -9.24 -0.09 -14.58
CA GLN A 99 -9.59 -0.63 -13.27
C GLN A 99 -8.69 -0.03 -12.17
N PRO A 100 -9.10 -0.14 -10.88
CA PRO A 100 -8.27 0.25 -9.76
C PRO A 100 -6.87 -0.37 -9.82
N LEU A 101 -5.87 0.37 -9.35
CA LEU A 101 -4.51 -0.12 -9.25
C LEU A 101 -4.41 -1.19 -8.17
N LYS A 102 -3.61 -2.21 -8.45
CA LYS A 102 -3.21 -3.26 -7.53
C LYS A 102 -1.70 -3.30 -7.43
N ALA A 103 -1.19 -3.98 -6.41
CA ALA A 103 0.23 -4.24 -6.33
C ALA A 103 0.52 -5.62 -5.77
N VAL A 104 1.71 -6.11 -6.09
CA VAL A 104 2.27 -7.32 -5.51
C VAL A 104 3.68 -7.01 -5.00
N TYR A 105 3.96 -7.46 -3.79
CA TYR A 105 5.24 -7.35 -3.11
C TYR A 105 5.90 -8.72 -3.02
N PHE A 106 7.21 -8.74 -3.17
CA PHE A 106 8.08 -9.91 -2.99
C PHE A 106 9.32 -9.50 -2.23
N ASP A 107 9.85 -10.39 -1.42
CA ASP A 107 11.16 -10.22 -0.79
C ASP A 107 12.01 -11.49 -0.87
N ASN A 108 13.27 -11.36 -0.51
CA ASN A 108 14.22 -12.48 -0.50
C ASN A 108 14.02 -13.44 0.69
N GLU A 109 13.09 -13.13 1.60
CA GLU A 109 12.67 -14.03 2.68
C GLU A 109 11.50 -14.94 2.24
N GLY A 110 10.97 -14.74 1.02
CA GLY A 110 9.91 -15.53 0.42
C GLY A 110 8.50 -15.05 0.72
N HIS A 111 8.33 -13.84 1.22
CA HIS A 111 7.01 -13.25 1.42
C HIS A 111 6.43 -12.75 0.10
N VAL A 112 5.12 -12.96 -0.06
CA VAL A 112 4.34 -12.41 -1.17
C VAL A 112 3.10 -11.75 -0.57
N ILE A 113 2.91 -10.46 -0.86
CA ILE A 113 1.75 -9.71 -0.36
C ILE A 113 1.05 -9.03 -1.52
N HIS A 114 -0.24 -9.28 -1.67
CA HIS A 114 -1.09 -8.59 -2.64
C HIS A 114 -1.78 -7.40 -1.98
N TYR A 115 -1.84 -6.28 -2.71
CA TYR A 115 -2.40 -5.03 -2.21
C TYR A 115 -3.42 -4.44 -3.18
N ASP A 116 -4.45 -3.83 -2.63
CA ASP A 116 -5.20 -2.77 -3.29
C ASP A 116 -4.47 -1.44 -3.08
N VAL A 117 -4.39 -0.62 -4.13
CA VAL A 117 -3.66 0.65 -4.11
C VAL A 117 -4.63 1.81 -4.17
N SER A 118 -4.45 2.78 -3.29
CA SER A 118 -5.20 4.02 -3.30
C SER A 118 -4.31 5.23 -3.05
N THR A 119 -4.73 6.39 -3.54
CA THR A 119 -4.05 7.68 -3.36
C THR A 119 -5.03 8.65 -2.72
N PRO A 120 -5.10 8.68 -1.36
CA PRO A 120 -6.03 9.53 -0.62
C PRO A 120 -5.89 11.02 -0.92
N ASP A 121 -4.68 11.44 -1.29
CA ASP A 121 -4.33 12.78 -1.73
C ASP A 121 -3.16 12.76 -2.73
N ALA A 122 -2.71 13.94 -3.17
CA ALA A 122 -1.68 14.08 -4.19
C ALA A 122 -0.27 13.65 -3.77
N THR A 123 -0.06 13.38 -2.49
CA THR A 123 1.25 13.10 -1.88
C THR A 123 1.28 11.81 -1.07
N THR A 124 0.16 11.09 -1.03
CA THR A 124 0.01 9.86 -0.24
C THR A 124 -0.37 8.67 -1.13
N ALA A 125 0.38 7.59 -1.01
CA ALA A 125 0.05 6.30 -1.60
C ALA A 125 -0.14 5.25 -0.48
N LEU A 126 -1.27 4.57 -0.51
CA LEU A 126 -1.66 3.53 0.44
C LEU A 126 -1.82 2.20 -0.28
N PHE A 127 -1.11 1.20 0.20
CA PHE A 127 -1.16 -0.19 -0.22
C PHE A 127 -1.76 -1.00 0.93
N LEU A 128 -2.91 -1.60 0.72
CA LEU A 128 -3.64 -2.33 1.75
C LEU A 128 -3.88 -3.76 1.32
N SER A 129 -3.39 -4.73 2.10
CA SER A 129 -3.60 -6.14 1.78
C SER A 129 -5.05 -6.57 2.04
N ASP A 130 -5.46 -7.61 1.34
CA ASP A 130 -6.82 -8.18 1.49
C ASP A 130 -7.05 -8.70 2.92
N SER A 131 -8.11 -8.23 3.54
CA SER A 131 -8.52 -8.66 4.90
C SER A 131 -9.30 -9.98 4.90
N SER A 132 -9.70 -10.49 3.76
CA SER A 132 -10.40 -11.77 3.65
C SER A 132 -9.45 -12.97 3.77
N GLN A 133 -8.14 -12.74 3.63
CA GLN A 133 -7.14 -13.80 3.78
C GLN A 133 -6.88 -14.11 5.25
N PRO A 134 -6.65 -15.39 5.60
CA PRO A 134 -6.25 -15.75 6.96
C PRO A 134 -4.92 -15.09 7.34
N GLY A 135 -4.82 -14.61 8.58
CA GLY A 135 -3.59 -14.03 9.09
C GLY A 135 -3.65 -12.51 9.27
N PRO A 136 -2.50 -11.86 9.44
CA PRO A 136 -2.43 -10.43 9.62
C PRO A 136 -2.73 -9.68 8.32
N GLN A 137 -3.37 -8.52 8.47
CA GLN A 137 -3.48 -7.55 7.38
C GLN A 137 -2.28 -6.62 7.39
N PHE A 138 -1.75 -6.32 6.22
CA PHE A 138 -0.59 -5.45 6.03
C PHE A 138 -0.99 -4.14 5.39
N ARG A 139 -0.29 -3.08 5.78
CA ARG A 139 -0.42 -1.75 5.22
C ARG A 139 0.96 -1.16 4.95
N LEU A 140 1.19 -0.76 3.70
CA LEU A 140 2.37 -0.03 3.29
C LEU A 140 1.93 1.39 2.88
N LEU A 141 2.52 2.40 3.50
CA LEU A 141 2.18 3.81 3.30
C LEU A 141 3.41 4.59 2.84
N TYR A 142 3.25 5.41 1.81
CA TYR A 142 4.21 6.43 1.40
C TYR A 142 3.57 7.81 1.50
N GLU A 143 4.30 8.76 2.05
CA GLU A 143 3.86 10.14 2.19
C GLU A 143 5.01 11.09 1.84
N LEU A 144 4.80 11.95 0.84
CA LEU A 144 5.77 12.98 0.43
C LEU A 144 5.46 14.30 1.15
N LYS A 145 6.41 14.78 1.95
CA LYS A 145 6.37 16.09 2.61
C LYS A 145 7.55 16.95 2.18
N GLY A 146 7.28 17.94 1.34
CA GLY A 146 8.34 18.74 0.73
C GLY A 146 9.25 17.86 -0.13
N ALA A 147 10.55 17.76 0.22
CA ALA A 147 11.52 16.94 -0.49
C ALA A 147 11.80 15.58 0.19
N THR A 148 11.04 15.25 1.24
CA THR A 148 11.25 14.03 2.04
C THR A 148 10.11 13.06 1.83
N MET A 149 10.44 11.84 1.43
CA MET A 149 9.52 10.72 1.43
C MET A 149 9.61 9.99 2.76
N SER A 150 8.47 9.80 3.42
CA SER A 150 8.34 8.87 4.54
C SER A 150 7.61 7.63 4.12
N GLY A 151 7.97 6.50 4.71
CA GLY A 151 7.29 5.23 4.51
C GLY A 151 7.05 4.52 5.83
N LYS A 152 5.96 3.74 5.87
CA LYS A 152 5.60 2.90 7.01
C LYS A 152 5.10 1.56 6.52
N PHE A 153 5.68 0.50 7.07
CA PHE A 153 5.13 -0.84 6.95
C PHE A 153 4.48 -1.23 8.28
N GLN A 154 3.20 -1.54 8.22
CA GLN A 154 2.38 -1.76 9.40
C GLN A 154 1.59 -3.06 9.26
N MET A 155 1.29 -3.66 10.40
CA MET A 155 0.55 -4.90 10.51
C MET A 155 -0.60 -4.74 11.50
N ARG A 156 -1.72 -5.40 11.20
CA ARG A 156 -2.87 -5.52 12.10
C ARG A 156 -3.26 -6.97 12.22
N MET A 157 -3.29 -7.49 13.44
CA MET A 157 -3.69 -8.86 13.70
C MET A 157 -5.21 -9.04 13.57
N PRO A 158 -5.69 -10.24 13.24
CA PRO A 158 -7.12 -10.54 13.22
C PRO A 158 -7.79 -10.16 14.53
N GLY A 159 -8.96 -9.49 14.45
CA GLY A 159 -9.71 -9.04 15.63
C GLY A 159 -9.17 -7.80 16.33
N GLN A 160 -8.06 -7.23 15.90
CA GLN A 160 -7.52 -5.97 16.42
C GLN A 160 -7.93 -4.79 15.54
N SER A 161 -8.17 -3.61 16.15
CA SER A 161 -8.43 -2.35 15.47
C SER A 161 -7.16 -1.61 15.07
N ASP A 162 -6.09 -1.78 15.86
CA ASP A 162 -4.91 -0.92 15.81
C ASP A 162 -3.84 -1.46 14.87
N TRP A 163 -3.26 -0.56 14.08
CA TRP A 163 -2.10 -0.82 13.26
C TRP A 163 -0.83 -0.68 14.09
N LYS A 164 0.04 -1.69 14.03
CA LYS A 164 1.38 -1.65 14.64
C LYS A 164 2.42 -1.45 13.55
N SER A 165 3.27 -0.44 13.71
CA SER A 165 4.39 -0.23 12.81
C SER A 165 5.44 -1.31 13.03
N TYR A 166 5.79 -2.00 11.95
CA TYR A 166 6.92 -2.92 11.92
C TYR A 166 8.19 -2.19 11.52
N LEU A 167 8.10 -1.34 10.50
CA LEU A 167 9.20 -0.54 10.00
C LEU A 167 8.70 0.86 9.58
N GLU A 168 9.45 1.89 9.97
CA GLU A 168 9.25 3.26 9.51
C GLU A 168 10.57 3.82 8.99
N TRP A 169 10.52 4.54 7.88
CA TRP A 169 11.70 5.15 7.29
C TRP A 169 11.38 6.52 6.71
N SER A 170 12.42 7.29 6.49
CA SER A 170 12.34 8.54 5.75
C SER A 170 13.61 8.78 4.97
N GLY A 171 13.51 9.52 3.88
CA GLY A 171 14.66 9.83 3.05
C GLY A 171 14.40 10.91 2.01
N ALA A 172 15.49 11.47 1.53
CA ALA A 172 15.48 12.44 0.45
C ALA A 172 15.58 11.75 -0.92
N LYS A 173 15.09 12.42 -1.95
CA LYS A 173 15.28 11.99 -3.33
C LYS A 173 16.73 12.21 -3.74
N ARG A 174 17.34 11.21 -4.35
CA ARG A 174 18.68 11.36 -4.95
C ARG A 174 18.60 12.22 -6.21
N PRO A 175 19.54 13.12 -6.44
CA PRO A 175 19.70 13.74 -7.75
C PRO A 175 19.87 12.66 -8.82
N GLN A 176 19.23 12.86 -9.95
CA GLN A 176 19.52 12.04 -11.14
C GLN A 176 20.80 12.58 -11.77
N ASN A 177 21.83 11.75 -11.85
CA ASN A 177 23.06 12.07 -12.58
C ASN A 177 22.85 11.91 -14.07
#